data_6f5577dcce06d664745bbdc2a3c6d72b
#
_entry.id   6f5577dcce06d664745bbdc2a3c6d72b
#
_cell.length_a   1.000
_cell.length_b   1.000
_cell.length_c   1.000
_cell.angle_alpha   90.00
_cell.angle_beta   90.00
_cell.angle_gamma   90.00
#
_symmetry.space_group_name_H-M   'P 1'
#
loop_
_entity.id
_entity.type
_entity.pdbx_description
1 polymer ?
#
loop_
_entity_poly.entity_id
_entity_poly.type
_entity_poly.pdbx_seq_one_letter_code
_entity_poly.pdbx_strand_id
1 'polypeptide(L)'
;MNIKNFSVELEFAVNDKPAKLVLESRSAIEGYEDENLKLVCLVDDSCDTHTLRIIVTSKKPLKMKSAQIVHDHFFGKREQFFANGYQSWTTSREYKRGDTQYGLRGPSKLPFARKIAGVSGDYHFTVYGRELFHSFTYTYLRNDSKVELFGSLNERTGYTIFYADMKTNVFVITKDVEGLTIDGEYELFNTVHTIGTYDAVFDRYFEAYPLKHTGRVDHFAGYTSWYNYFQNIDEKIILRDLEGLKRAGDAANIFQIDDGYETYVGDWDLDTKKFPNGMASIVDKIHAAGYKAGLWLAPFAAEFKANIVKEHPEWLIKNEKGKNQFSGIAWNGFYALDIEQQEVRDYIKAYFDKVFDDWGFDMVKLDFLYAACINPRNGKTRGQLMCEAMDFLRECCRDKIILGCGVPLGPSFGIVDACRISCDVELSFKERYYTKVTNQEIISAKMAMNNSIFRRHLNGRIMANDPDVFFLRDDGMKPAKFTMEQKKLLAKINHMFGSVLFVSDDIGAYDDEKMQILLDSYKEFDGKVISAEYVSHDEIEIVYEKDGKRHTLKFNTLTGANSEK
;
A
#
# COMPACT_ATOMS: atom_id res chain seq x y z
N MET A 1 -12.34 15.35 -19.37
CA MET A 1 -11.09 15.79 -20.08
C MET A 1 -11.18 15.42 -21.55
N ASN A 2 -10.58 16.18 -22.46
CA ASN A 2 -10.46 15.72 -23.85
C ASN A 2 -9.18 14.89 -23.98
N ILE A 3 -9.33 13.57 -23.86
CA ILE A 3 -8.20 12.63 -23.87
C ILE A 3 -7.46 12.52 -25.21
N LYS A 4 -8.03 13.10 -26.28
CA LYS A 4 -7.43 13.09 -27.63
C LYS A 4 -6.45 14.25 -27.84
N ASN A 5 -6.47 15.25 -26.95
CA ASN A 5 -5.57 16.40 -27.00
C ASN A 5 -4.52 16.23 -25.90
N PHE A 6 -3.34 15.77 -26.28
CA PHE A 6 -2.21 15.60 -25.38
C PHE A 6 -0.89 15.84 -26.12
N SER A 7 0.18 16.09 -25.37
CA SER A 7 1.54 15.97 -25.88
C SER A 7 2.27 14.82 -25.20
N VAL A 8 3.14 14.13 -25.96
CA VAL A 8 4.11 13.19 -25.43
C VAL A 8 5.46 13.88 -25.36
N GLU A 9 6.04 13.95 -24.18
CA GLU A 9 7.34 14.58 -23.97
C GLU A 9 8.33 13.58 -23.39
N LEU A 10 9.45 13.38 -24.07
CA LEU A 10 10.54 12.51 -23.65
C LEU A 10 11.84 13.32 -23.54
N GLU A 11 12.55 13.16 -22.41
CA GLU A 11 13.93 13.61 -22.28
C GLU A 11 14.83 12.40 -22.03
N PHE A 12 15.90 12.30 -22.81
CA PHE A 12 16.83 11.18 -22.76
C PHE A 12 18.23 11.61 -23.19
N ALA A 13 19.21 10.72 -23.05
CA ALA A 13 20.53 10.93 -23.61
C ALA A 13 20.92 9.75 -24.52
N VAL A 14 21.54 10.04 -25.65
CA VAL A 14 22.14 9.07 -26.58
C VAL A 14 23.63 9.32 -26.63
N ASN A 15 24.46 8.33 -26.29
CA ASN A 15 25.92 8.50 -26.17
C ASN A 15 26.29 9.71 -25.29
N ASP A 16 25.61 9.84 -24.13
CA ASP A 16 25.72 10.93 -23.14
C ASP A 16 25.37 12.35 -23.68
N LYS A 17 24.82 12.46 -24.87
CA LYS A 17 24.31 13.73 -25.43
C LYS A 17 22.81 13.84 -25.13
N PRO A 18 22.38 14.92 -24.44
CA PRO A 18 20.96 15.12 -24.13
C PRO A 18 20.14 15.38 -25.40
N ALA A 19 18.95 14.80 -25.43
CA ALA A 19 17.95 14.98 -26.48
C ALA A 19 16.57 15.15 -25.86
N LYS A 20 15.68 15.83 -26.55
CA LYS A 20 14.27 16.00 -26.19
C LYS A 20 13.38 15.74 -27.40
N LEU A 21 12.30 14.99 -27.20
CA LEU A 21 11.24 14.79 -28.17
C LEU A 21 9.94 15.35 -27.59
N VAL A 22 9.22 16.15 -28.37
CA VAL A 22 7.87 16.64 -28.05
C VAL A 22 6.99 16.36 -29.25
N LEU A 23 5.95 15.59 -29.04
CA LEU A 23 4.96 15.24 -30.05
C LEU A 23 3.58 15.73 -29.59
N GLU A 24 2.99 16.65 -30.33
CA GLU A 24 1.65 17.17 -30.05
C GLU A 24 0.59 16.37 -30.82
N SER A 25 -0.42 15.89 -30.13
CA SER A 25 -1.60 15.26 -30.72
C SER A 25 -2.74 16.26 -30.82
N ARG A 26 -3.19 16.56 -32.04
CA ARG A 26 -4.45 17.26 -32.29
C ARG A 26 -5.55 16.33 -32.85
N SER A 27 -5.18 15.10 -33.25
CA SER A 27 -6.12 14.12 -33.84
C SER A 27 -5.67 12.66 -33.83
N ALA A 28 -4.60 12.31 -33.28
CA ALA A 28 -3.93 11.04 -32.99
C ALA A 28 -2.47 11.07 -33.44
N ILE A 29 -1.56 10.79 -32.52
CA ILE A 29 -0.18 10.48 -32.86
C ILE A 29 -0.18 9.02 -33.30
N GLU A 30 -0.11 8.74 -34.60
CA GLU A 30 -0.01 7.34 -35.08
C GLU A 30 1.40 6.79 -34.87
N GLY A 31 2.42 7.64 -34.90
CA GLY A 31 3.81 7.26 -34.66
C GLY A 31 4.80 8.37 -34.99
N TYR A 32 6.03 8.18 -34.57
CA TYR A 32 7.19 9.01 -34.87
C TYR A 32 8.41 8.12 -35.06
N GLU A 33 9.30 8.49 -35.96
CA GLU A 33 10.56 7.79 -36.17
C GLU A 33 11.68 8.76 -36.58
N ASP A 34 12.83 8.61 -35.93
CA ASP A 34 14.07 9.30 -36.25
C ASP A 34 15.29 8.36 -36.26
N GLU A 35 16.50 8.91 -36.20
CA GLU A 35 17.74 8.15 -36.16
C GLU A 35 18.02 7.45 -34.84
N ASN A 36 17.32 7.80 -33.76
CA ASN A 36 17.54 7.30 -32.40
C ASN A 36 16.45 6.33 -31.95
N LEU A 37 15.20 6.60 -32.31
CA LEU A 37 14.06 5.81 -31.84
C LEU A 37 12.90 5.79 -32.83
N LYS A 38 12.02 4.81 -32.64
CA LYS A 38 10.65 4.76 -33.17
C LYS A 38 9.69 4.80 -32.00
N LEU A 39 8.63 5.61 -32.08
CA LEU A 39 7.55 5.69 -31.09
C LEU A 39 6.23 5.38 -31.79
N VAL A 40 5.43 4.52 -31.16
CA VAL A 40 4.09 4.12 -31.64
C VAL A 40 3.08 4.43 -30.53
N CYS A 41 1.99 5.12 -30.90
CA CYS A 41 0.85 5.38 -30.03
C CYS A 41 -0.33 4.51 -30.50
N LEU A 42 -0.82 3.65 -29.64
CA LEU A 42 -1.99 2.82 -29.88
C LEU A 42 -3.13 3.31 -28.99
N VAL A 43 -4.23 3.70 -29.62
CA VAL A 43 -5.44 4.14 -28.93
C VAL A 43 -6.56 3.16 -29.25
N ASP A 44 -7.24 2.65 -28.23
CA ASP A 44 -8.43 1.85 -28.37
C ASP A 44 -9.58 2.58 -27.66
N ASP A 45 -10.66 2.86 -28.43
CA ASP A 45 -11.85 3.56 -27.97
C ASP A 45 -13.02 2.55 -27.95
N SER A 46 -13.24 1.90 -26.83
CA SER A 46 -14.42 1.07 -26.59
C SER A 46 -15.42 1.80 -25.70
N CYS A 47 -16.71 1.84 -26.09
CA CYS A 47 -17.86 2.46 -25.39
C CYS A 47 -17.56 3.50 -24.28
N ASP A 48 -17.18 3.05 -23.09
CA ASP A 48 -16.96 3.91 -21.90
C ASP A 48 -15.51 3.81 -21.38
N THR A 49 -14.62 3.17 -22.14
CA THR A 49 -13.24 2.92 -21.74
C THR A 49 -12.31 3.23 -22.91
N HIS A 50 -11.32 4.06 -22.64
CA HIS A 50 -10.29 4.42 -23.61
C HIS A 50 -8.94 3.95 -23.09
N THR A 51 -8.16 3.26 -23.91
CA THR A 51 -6.79 2.88 -23.57
C THR A 51 -5.79 3.62 -24.44
N LEU A 52 -4.66 3.99 -23.84
CA LEU A 52 -3.53 4.59 -24.55
C LEU A 52 -2.27 3.81 -24.19
N ARG A 53 -1.62 3.25 -25.23
CA ARG A 53 -0.32 2.60 -25.10
C ARG A 53 0.72 3.38 -25.88
N ILE A 54 1.86 3.64 -25.28
CA ILE A 54 3.02 4.26 -25.94
C ILE A 54 4.19 3.28 -25.87
N ILE A 55 4.65 2.85 -27.03
CA ILE A 55 5.76 1.91 -27.19
C ILE A 55 6.91 2.66 -27.84
N VAL A 56 8.09 2.55 -27.25
CA VAL A 56 9.34 3.09 -27.77
C VAL A 56 10.25 1.96 -28.20
N THR A 57 10.69 1.95 -29.44
CA THR A 57 11.74 1.05 -29.93
C THR A 57 13.00 1.86 -30.15
N SER A 58 14.02 1.64 -29.34
CA SER A 58 15.30 2.32 -29.48
C SER A 58 16.14 1.73 -30.62
N LYS A 59 16.80 2.59 -31.38
CA LYS A 59 17.82 2.21 -32.38
C LYS A 59 19.24 2.25 -31.82
N LYS A 60 19.38 2.91 -30.67
CA LYS A 60 20.59 3.06 -29.86
C LYS A 60 20.17 3.12 -28.38
N PRO A 61 20.97 2.71 -27.42
CA PRO A 61 20.62 2.80 -26.01
C PRO A 61 20.21 4.22 -25.62
N LEU A 62 18.99 4.39 -25.05
CA LEU A 62 18.42 5.66 -24.61
C LEU A 62 18.44 5.69 -23.08
N LYS A 63 19.30 6.53 -22.51
CA LYS A 63 19.30 6.77 -21.06
C LYS A 63 18.21 7.77 -20.73
N MET A 64 17.11 7.30 -20.16
CA MET A 64 15.93 8.10 -19.90
C MET A 64 16.17 9.10 -18.75
N LYS A 65 15.57 10.30 -18.88
CA LYS A 65 15.53 11.33 -17.83
C LYS A 65 14.12 11.66 -17.41
N SER A 66 13.20 11.78 -18.37
CA SER A 66 11.78 11.96 -18.11
C SER A 66 10.94 11.38 -19.25
N ALA A 67 9.73 10.97 -18.91
CA ALA A 67 8.72 10.55 -19.86
C ALA A 67 7.36 10.97 -19.32
N GLN A 68 6.59 11.72 -20.11
CA GLN A 68 5.30 12.24 -19.68
C GLN A 68 4.32 12.42 -20.83
N ILE A 69 3.04 12.32 -20.49
CA ILE A 69 1.90 12.68 -21.32
C ILE A 69 1.26 13.89 -20.65
N VAL A 70 1.10 14.99 -21.38
CA VAL A 70 0.61 16.25 -20.84
C VAL A 70 -0.72 16.59 -21.48
N HIS A 71 -1.73 16.90 -20.66
CA HIS A 71 -3.06 17.32 -21.04
C HIS A 71 -3.38 18.70 -20.47
N ASP A 72 -3.96 19.58 -21.27
CA ASP A 72 -4.63 20.76 -20.76
C ASP A 72 -5.97 20.34 -20.13
N HIS A 73 -6.20 20.74 -18.87
CA HIS A 73 -7.45 20.47 -18.17
C HIS A 73 -7.82 21.63 -17.24
N PHE A 74 -8.96 22.26 -17.49
CA PHE A 74 -9.47 23.30 -16.61
C PHE A 74 -10.14 22.67 -15.38
N PHE A 75 -9.45 22.75 -14.25
CA PHE A 75 -9.98 22.25 -12.97
C PHE A 75 -11.07 23.17 -12.41
N GLY A 76 -12.28 22.64 -12.30
CA GLY A 76 -13.41 23.34 -11.71
C GLY A 76 -13.23 23.60 -10.20
N LYS A 77 -13.92 24.62 -9.66
CA LYS A 77 -13.79 24.99 -8.23
C LYS A 77 -14.18 23.86 -7.26
N ARG A 78 -15.11 22.99 -7.65
CA ARG A 78 -15.59 21.85 -6.84
C ARG A 78 -14.98 20.52 -7.24
N GLU A 79 -14.27 20.49 -8.34
CA GLU A 79 -13.62 19.28 -8.82
C GLU A 79 -12.55 18.83 -7.86
N GLN A 80 -12.54 17.55 -7.54
CA GLN A 80 -11.62 16.93 -6.60
C GLN A 80 -10.73 15.96 -7.36
N PHE A 81 -9.44 16.01 -7.07
CA PHE A 81 -8.42 15.07 -7.53
C PHE A 81 -8.14 14.08 -6.41
N PHE A 82 -8.27 12.80 -6.69
CA PHE A 82 -7.90 11.74 -5.77
C PHE A 82 -6.40 11.46 -5.84
N ALA A 83 -5.72 11.60 -4.74
CA ALA A 83 -4.34 11.19 -4.57
C ALA A 83 -4.26 9.84 -3.88
N ASN A 84 -3.96 8.77 -4.64
CA ASN A 84 -3.51 7.51 -4.09
C ASN A 84 -2.03 7.64 -3.72
N GLY A 85 -1.69 7.47 -2.47
CA GLY A 85 -0.31 7.56 -1.99
C GLY A 85 0.58 6.45 -2.56
N TYR A 86 1.89 6.70 -2.54
CA TYR A 86 2.93 5.84 -3.13
C TYR A 86 2.81 4.37 -2.70
N GLN A 87 2.65 4.13 -1.42
CA GLN A 87 2.56 2.79 -0.87
C GLN A 87 1.39 2.66 0.10
N SER A 88 1.18 1.46 0.62
CA SER A 88 0.06 1.13 1.50
C SER A 88 -0.01 2.03 2.74
N TRP A 89 1.10 2.51 3.29
CA TRP A 89 1.13 3.41 4.46
C TRP A 89 0.88 4.87 4.12
N THR A 90 1.08 5.29 2.85
CA THR A 90 0.99 6.70 2.47
C THR A 90 -0.47 7.17 2.48
N THR A 91 -0.68 8.41 2.93
CA THR A 91 -2.00 9.06 2.92
C THR A 91 -2.66 9.03 1.54
N SER A 92 -3.94 8.64 1.50
CA SER A 92 -4.77 8.72 0.30
C SER A 92 -6.02 9.53 0.59
N ARG A 93 -6.30 10.56 -0.23
CA ARG A 93 -7.48 11.41 -0.06
C ARG A 93 -7.78 12.23 -1.30
N GLU A 94 -8.95 12.86 -1.32
CA GLU A 94 -9.31 13.85 -2.32
C GLU A 94 -8.75 15.24 -1.95
N TYR A 95 -8.29 15.96 -2.98
CA TYR A 95 -7.82 17.35 -2.92
C TYR A 95 -8.54 18.21 -3.93
N LYS A 96 -8.72 19.47 -3.61
CA LYS A 96 -9.35 20.47 -4.48
C LYS A 96 -8.49 21.74 -4.57
N ARG A 97 -8.87 22.63 -5.45
CA ARG A 97 -8.24 23.94 -5.59
C ARG A 97 -8.15 24.65 -4.24
N GLY A 98 -6.98 25.19 -3.90
CA GLY A 98 -6.67 25.82 -2.62
C GLY A 98 -6.01 24.90 -1.60
N ASP A 99 -6.11 23.57 -1.76
CA ASP A 99 -5.46 22.60 -0.87
C ASP A 99 -3.95 22.50 -1.12
N THR A 100 -3.25 21.81 -0.22
CA THR A 100 -1.82 21.51 -0.32
C THR A 100 -1.59 20.04 -0.04
N GLN A 101 -0.97 19.34 -0.97
CA GLN A 101 -0.37 18.04 -0.69
C GLN A 101 1.01 18.29 -0.11
N TYR A 102 1.20 17.90 1.14
CA TYR A 102 2.42 18.19 1.86
C TYR A 102 3.43 17.04 1.71
N GLY A 103 4.65 17.36 1.31
CA GLY A 103 5.81 16.48 1.46
C GLY A 103 6.40 16.54 2.88
N LEU A 104 7.71 16.32 2.99
CA LEU A 104 8.40 16.44 4.28
C LEU A 104 8.28 17.86 4.83
N ARG A 105 8.00 17.98 6.14
CA ARG A 105 7.74 19.26 6.83
C ARG A 105 8.60 19.43 8.06
N GLY A 106 8.79 20.71 8.47
CA GLY A 106 9.49 21.04 9.70
C GLY A 106 10.88 20.44 9.80
N PRO A 107 11.23 19.81 10.93
CA PRO A 107 12.54 19.17 11.15
C PRO A 107 12.89 18.09 10.14
N SER A 108 11.90 17.43 9.53
CA SER A 108 12.12 16.38 8.50
C SER A 108 12.76 16.90 7.22
N LYS A 109 12.80 18.22 7.00
CA LYS A 109 13.52 18.84 5.86
C LYS A 109 15.03 18.88 6.06
N LEU A 110 15.52 18.77 7.29
CA LEU A 110 16.95 18.75 7.57
C LEU A 110 17.60 17.50 6.97
N PRO A 111 18.82 17.57 6.42
CA PRO A 111 19.42 16.47 5.65
C PRO A 111 19.42 15.12 6.37
N PHE A 112 19.76 15.09 7.66
CA PHE A 112 19.75 13.87 8.45
C PHE A 112 18.34 13.34 8.69
N ALA A 113 17.43 14.20 9.14
CA ALA A 113 16.04 13.83 9.42
C ALA A 113 15.27 13.47 8.14
N ARG A 114 15.55 14.15 7.01
CA ARG A 114 15.00 13.82 5.70
C ARG A 114 15.36 12.40 5.27
N LYS A 115 16.60 11.96 5.50
CA LYS A 115 17.04 10.60 5.18
C LYS A 115 16.26 9.55 5.98
N ILE A 116 15.86 9.86 7.21
CA ILE A 116 15.12 8.96 8.09
C ILE A 116 13.62 9.00 7.76
N ALA A 117 13.02 10.19 7.77
CA ALA A 117 11.58 10.37 7.59
C ALA A 117 11.09 10.12 6.17
N GLY A 118 11.99 10.21 5.17
CA GLY A 118 11.64 10.06 3.77
C GLY A 118 11.98 8.70 3.17
N VAL A 119 12.54 7.77 3.94
CA VAL A 119 13.07 6.52 3.39
C VAL A 119 12.00 5.59 2.82
N SER A 120 10.81 5.59 3.42
CA SER A 120 9.67 4.78 3.00
C SER A 120 8.73 5.47 2.01
N GLY A 121 8.94 6.76 1.74
CA GLY A 121 8.08 7.56 0.88
C GLY A 121 8.71 7.89 -0.46
N ASP A 122 7.99 8.66 -1.24
CA ASP A 122 8.33 9.08 -2.61
C ASP A 122 9.05 10.44 -2.71
N TYR A 123 9.45 11.01 -1.59
CA TYR A 123 9.97 12.39 -1.46
C TYR A 123 11.25 12.71 -2.23
N HIS A 124 11.89 11.70 -2.82
CA HIS A 124 13.12 11.84 -3.59
C HIS A 124 12.87 11.95 -5.09
N PHE A 125 11.71 11.47 -5.57
CA PHE A 125 11.40 11.34 -7.00
C PHE A 125 10.03 11.91 -7.37
N THR A 126 9.32 12.57 -6.44
CA THR A 126 8.07 13.29 -6.69
C THR A 126 8.14 14.75 -6.25
N VAL A 127 7.17 15.55 -6.69
CA VAL A 127 7.06 16.98 -6.37
C VAL A 127 5.79 17.23 -5.56
N TYR A 128 5.93 17.99 -4.49
CA TYR A 128 4.87 18.37 -3.57
C TYR A 128 4.64 19.89 -3.61
N GLY A 129 3.39 20.33 -3.50
CA GLY A 129 3.10 21.74 -3.47
C GLY A 129 1.65 22.11 -3.16
N ARG A 130 1.41 23.40 -3.09
CA ARG A 130 0.06 23.94 -3.01
C ARG A 130 -0.57 23.89 -4.40
N GLU A 131 -1.79 23.32 -4.48
CA GLU A 131 -2.53 23.13 -5.74
C GLU A 131 -1.76 22.28 -6.79
N LEU A 132 -0.75 21.55 -6.35
CA LEU A 132 -0.02 20.55 -7.10
C LEU A 132 -0.15 19.21 -6.38
N PHE A 133 -0.86 18.29 -6.99
CA PHE A 133 -1.19 16.99 -6.40
C PHE A 133 -0.67 15.87 -7.28
N HIS A 134 -0.31 14.75 -6.65
CA HIS A 134 0.06 13.56 -7.39
C HIS A 134 -0.55 12.30 -6.80
N SER A 135 -0.67 11.28 -7.65
CA SER A 135 -1.28 9.99 -7.36
C SER A 135 -0.50 8.88 -8.05
N PHE A 136 -0.32 7.75 -7.39
CA PHE A 136 0.37 6.58 -7.96
C PHE A 136 -0.63 5.56 -8.49
N THR A 137 -0.29 4.94 -9.61
CA THR A 137 -0.99 3.82 -10.26
C THR A 137 -2.36 4.19 -10.83
N TYR A 138 -3.18 4.95 -10.13
CA TYR A 138 -4.47 5.46 -10.60
C TYR A 138 -4.86 6.74 -9.87
N THR A 139 -5.74 7.49 -10.49
CA THR A 139 -6.39 8.67 -9.92
C THR A 139 -7.80 8.81 -10.47
N TYR A 140 -8.59 9.67 -9.86
CA TYR A 140 -9.83 10.14 -10.46
C TYR A 140 -10.03 11.64 -10.23
N LEU A 141 -10.76 12.23 -11.16
CA LEU A 141 -11.37 13.54 -11.01
C LEU A 141 -12.84 13.34 -10.67
N ARG A 142 -13.32 13.92 -9.56
CA ARG A 142 -14.71 13.81 -9.15
C ARG A 142 -15.38 15.17 -9.15
N ASN A 143 -16.52 15.25 -9.80
CA ASN A 143 -17.41 16.40 -9.77
C ASN A 143 -18.82 15.93 -9.43
N ASP A 144 -19.25 16.18 -8.19
CA ASP A 144 -20.44 15.62 -7.58
C ASP A 144 -20.45 14.06 -7.66
N SER A 145 -21.42 13.46 -8.35
CA SER A 145 -21.51 11.99 -8.51
C SER A 145 -20.77 11.45 -9.74
N LYS A 146 -20.27 12.32 -10.61
CA LYS A 146 -19.53 11.91 -11.80
C LYS A 146 -18.06 11.75 -11.48
N VAL A 147 -17.51 10.61 -11.82
CA VAL A 147 -16.10 10.24 -11.65
C VAL A 147 -15.47 9.99 -13.01
N GLU A 148 -14.31 10.59 -13.24
CA GLU A 148 -13.46 10.39 -14.40
C GLU A 148 -12.16 9.78 -13.90
N LEU A 149 -11.95 8.48 -14.16
CA LEU A 149 -10.83 7.69 -13.66
C LEU A 149 -9.74 7.57 -14.72
N PHE A 150 -8.49 7.72 -14.30
CA PHE A 150 -7.28 7.44 -15.05
C PHE A 150 -6.47 6.38 -14.29
N GLY A 151 -6.08 5.31 -14.95
CA GLY A 151 -5.33 4.21 -14.32
C GLY A 151 -4.21 3.71 -15.19
N SER A 152 -3.14 3.26 -14.55
CA SER A 152 -2.07 2.49 -15.19
C SER A 152 -2.50 1.04 -15.31
N LEU A 153 -2.24 0.43 -16.46
CA LEU A 153 -2.38 -1.00 -16.67
C LEU A 153 -1.04 -1.74 -16.64
N ASN A 154 0.07 -1.01 -16.45
CA ASN A 154 1.41 -1.59 -16.41
C ASN A 154 2.37 -0.81 -15.49
N GLU A 155 2.63 -1.35 -14.32
CA GLU A 155 3.67 -0.86 -13.39
C GLU A 155 5.02 -1.58 -13.58
N ARG A 156 5.07 -2.60 -14.46
CA ARG A 156 6.27 -3.43 -14.72
C ARG A 156 7.35 -2.74 -15.54
N THR A 157 7.03 -1.55 -16.04
CA THR A 157 7.96 -0.69 -16.79
C THR A 157 8.26 0.62 -16.06
N GLY A 158 7.99 0.68 -14.76
CA GLY A 158 8.16 1.85 -13.92
C GLY A 158 6.82 2.30 -13.34
N TYR A 159 6.86 3.02 -12.21
CA TYR A 159 5.65 3.58 -11.63
C TYR A 159 5.02 4.61 -12.54
N THR A 160 3.70 4.53 -12.68
CA THR A 160 2.92 5.58 -13.35
C THR A 160 2.40 6.54 -12.30
N ILE A 161 2.70 7.82 -12.46
CA ILE A 161 2.35 8.89 -11.53
C ILE A 161 1.51 9.93 -12.27
N PHE A 162 0.35 10.25 -11.71
CA PHE A 162 -0.57 11.25 -12.24
C PHE A 162 -0.42 12.54 -11.45
N TYR A 163 -0.23 13.67 -12.12
CA TYR A 163 -0.15 15.00 -11.52
C TYR A 163 -1.31 15.88 -11.96
N ALA A 164 -1.86 16.64 -11.01
CA ALA A 164 -2.77 17.74 -11.28
C ALA A 164 -2.16 19.04 -10.79
N ASP A 165 -1.70 19.90 -11.70
CA ASP A 165 -1.35 21.29 -11.38
C ASP A 165 -2.60 22.17 -11.61
N MET A 166 -3.32 22.43 -10.54
CA MET A 166 -4.54 23.22 -10.61
C MET A 166 -4.28 24.72 -10.80
N LYS A 167 -3.03 25.22 -10.63
CA LYS A 167 -2.67 26.60 -10.90
C LYS A 167 -2.54 26.88 -12.39
N THR A 168 -1.85 25.97 -13.09
CA THR A 168 -1.56 26.08 -14.52
C THR A 168 -2.63 25.39 -15.37
N ASN A 169 -3.57 24.64 -14.75
CA ASN A 169 -4.58 23.82 -15.42
C ASN A 169 -3.96 22.76 -16.34
N VAL A 170 -2.98 22.03 -15.81
CA VAL A 170 -2.28 20.95 -16.52
C VAL A 170 -2.45 19.66 -15.76
N PHE A 171 -2.81 18.59 -16.47
CA PHE A 171 -2.85 17.21 -15.97
C PHE A 171 -1.74 16.41 -16.66
N VAL A 172 -0.88 15.75 -15.88
CA VAL A 172 0.29 15.03 -16.40
C VAL A 172 0.25 13.58 -15.97
N ILE A 173 0.49 12.68 -16.90
CA ILE A 173 0.79 11.27 -16.63
C ILE A 173 2.28 11.09 -16.85
N THR A 174 3.03 10.75 -15.82
CA THR A 174 4.48 10.56 -15.92
C THR A 174 4.87 9.13 -15.53
N LYS A 175 5.97 8.66 -16.07
CA LYS A 175 6.60 7.38 -15.70
C LYS A 175 7.85 7.67 -14.86
N ASP A 176 8.00 6.97 -13.72
CA ASP A 176 9.29 6.94 -13.02
C ASP A 176 10.30 6.15 -13.88
N VAL A 177 11.18 6.89 -14.54
CA VAL A 177 12.21 6.35 -15.45
C VAL A 177 13.62 6.50 -14.88
N GLU A 178 13.76 6.85 -13.61
CA GLU A 178 15.08 6.97 -12.98
C GLU A 178 15.82 5.62 -13.04
N GLY A 179 17.05 5.66 -13.55
CA GLY A 179 17.90 4.49 -13.77
C GLY A 179 17.61 3.70 -15.05
N LEU A 180 16.56 4.04 -15.81
CA LEU A 180 16.17 3.31 -17.02
C LEU A 180 17.09 3.64 -18.20
N THR A 181 17.57 2.60 -18.87
CA THR A 181 18.13 2.66 -20.21
C THR A 181 17.30 1.77 -21.14
N ILE A 182 16.65 2.36 -22.14
CA ILE A 182 15.89 1.60 -23.14
C ILE A 182 16.87 1.13 -24.22
N ASP A 183 16.92 -0.19 -24.41
CA ASP A 183 17.67 -0.85 -25.49
C ASP A 183 16.76 -1.90 -26.14
N GLY A 184 16.23 -1.59 -27.31
CA GLY A 184 15.17 -2.35 -27.98
C GLY A 184 13.76 -1.80 -27.74
N GLU A 185 12.75 -2.68 -27.72
CA GLU A 185 11.34 -2.31 -27.53
C GLU A 185 10.97 -2.19 -26.05
N TYR A 186 10.24 -1.12 -25.71
CA TYR A 186 9.79 -0.83 -24.35
C TYR A 186 8.40 -0.20 -24.32
N GLU A 187 7.44 -0.82 -23.62
CA GLU A 187 6.13 -0.23 -23.38
C GLU A 187 6.25 0.84 -22.29
N LEU A 188 6.33 2.09 -22.70
CA LEU A 188 6.56 3.22 -21.80
C LEU A 188 5.31 3.59 -21.01
N PHE A 189 4.14 3.60 -21.66
CA PHE A 189 2.85 3.82 -21.04
C PHE A 189 1.83 2.80 -21.52
N ASN A 190 0.99 2.37 -20.58
CA ASN A 190 -0.23 1.62 -20.84
C ASN A 190 -1.26 2.08 -19.83
N THR A 191 -2.20 2.91 -20.26
CA THR A 191 -3.14 3.62 -19.39
C THR A 191 -4.56 3.43 -19.86
N VAL A 192 -5.49 3.51 -18.91
CA VAL A 192 -6.92 3.47 -19.16
C VAL A 192 -7.58 4.73 -18.62
N HIS A 193 -8.60 5.20 -19.33
CA HIS A 193 -9.49 6.28 -18.94
C HIS A 193 -10.94 5.82 -19.05
N THR A 194 -11.74 6.08 -18.01
CA THR A 194 -13.17 5.72 -18.00
C THR A 194 -13.98 6.75 -17.20
N ILE A 195 -15.25 6.91 -17.57
CA ILE A 195 -16.17 7.89 -16.96
C ILE A 195 -17.43 7.18 -16.50
N GLY A 196 -17.91 7.51 -15.30
CA GLY A 196 -19.15 6.91 -14.77
C GLY A 196 -19.42 7.28 -13.33
N THR A 197 -20.18 6.44 -12.64
CA THR A 197 -20.31 6.46 -11.18
C THR A 197 -19.06 5.88 -10.53
N TYR A 198 -18.87 6.15 -9.23
CA TYR A 198 -17.72 5.70 -8.48
C TYR A 198 -17.45 4.19 -8.64
N ASP A 199 -18.46 3.35 -8.38
CA ASP A 199 -18.30 1.90 -8.49
C ASP A 199 -18.03 1.46 -9.93
N ALA A 200 -18.79 1.98 -10.91
CA ALA A 200 -18.67 1.57 -12.31
C ALA A 200 -17.28 1.83 -12.91
N VAL A 201 -16.62 2.95 -12.54
CA VAL A 201 -15.28 3.24 -13.07
C VAL A 201 -14.22 2.33 -12.47
N PHE A 202 -14.35 1.96 -11.19
CA PHE A 202 -13.42 1.02 -10.57
C PHE A 202 -13.65 -0.43 -11.02
N ASP A 203 -14.91 -0.84 -11.23
CA ASP A 203 -15.22 -2.16 -11.78
C ASP A 203 -14.55 -2.32 -13.16
N ARG A 204 -14.73 -1.33 -14.08
CA ARG A 204 -14.08 -1.34 -15.39
C ARG A 204 -12.55 -1.29 -15.32
N TYR A 205 -11.99 -0.49 -14.40
CA TYR A 205 -10.55 -0.39 -14.24
C TYR A 205 -9.93 -1.72 -13.84
N PHE A 206 -10.48 -2.38 -12.82
CA PHE A 206 -9.94 -3.65 -12.34
C PHE A 206 -10.25 -4.83 -13.27
N GLU A 207 -11.35 -4.75 -14.06
CA GLU A 207 -11.61 -5.70 -15.14
C GLU A 207 -10.57 -5.59 -16.27
N ALA A 208 -10.15 -4.36 -16.60
CA ALA A 208 -9.14 -4.10 -17.63
C ALA A 208 -7.70 -4.39 -17.13
N TYR A 209 -7.46 -4.45 -15.82
CA TYR A 209 -6.12 -4.64 -15.26
C TYR A 209 -5.60 -6.05 -15.55
N PRO A 210 -4.41 -6.22 -16.14
CA PRO A 210 -3.89 -7.53 -16.53
C PRO A 210 -3.36 -8.30 -15.32
N LEU A 211 -4.23 -9.01 -14.62
CA LEU A 211 -3.88 -9.81 -13.46
C LEU A 211 -3.04 -11.01 -13.85
N LYS A 212 -1.90 -11.22 -13.18
CA LYS A 212 -1.11 -12.45 -13.31
C LYS A 212 -1.65 -13.60 -12.45
N HIS A 213 -2.26 -13.24 -11.33
CA HIS A 213 -2.84 -14.16 -10.38
C HIS A 213 -4.18 -13.59 -9.92
N THR A 214 -5.20 -14.42 -9.86
CA THR A 214 -6.46 -14.08 -9.21
C THR A 214 -6.31 -14.37 -7.72
N GLY A 215 -5.97 -13.36 -6.94
CA GLY A 215 -5.87 -13.46 -5.50
C GLY A 215 -7.20 -13.88 -4.87
N ARG A 216 -7.14 -14.53 -3.72
CA ARG A 216 -8.31 -14.77 -2.90
C ARG A 216 -8.71 -13.45 -2.27
N VAL A 217 -9.94 -13.04 -2.50
CA VAL A 217 -10.53 -11.88 -1.81
C VAL A 217 -11.47 -12.43 -0.73
N ASP A 218 -10.87 -12.96 0.33
CA ASP A 218 -11.60 -13.59 1.42
C ASP A 218 -11.86 -12.59 2.56
N HIS A 219 -12.78 -12.96 3.44
CA HIS A 219 -13.03 -12.28 4.71
C HIS A 219 -12.23 -12.97 5.82
N PHE A 220 -11.37 -12.20 6.50
CA PHE A 220 -10.55 -12.66 7.62
C PHE A 220 -10.95 -11.92 8.90
N ALA A 221 -11.39 -12.64 9.90
CA ALA A 221 -11.68 -12.10 11.22
C ALA A 221 -10.89 -12.87 12.27
N GLY A 222 -10.20 -12.17 13.16
CA GLY A 222 -9.37 -12.86 14.13
C GLY A 222 -8.40 -11.97 14.89
N TYR A 223 -7.24 -12.51 15.16
CA TYR A 223 -6.27 -11.98 16.10
C TYR A 223 -4.91 -11.72 15.44
N THR A 224 -4.21 -10.68 15.91
CA THR A 224 -2.79 -10.45 15.67
C THR A 224 -2.08 -10.00 16.95
N SER A 225 -0.85 -10.44 17.20
CA SER A 225 -0.19 -10.26 18.50
C SER A 225 0.47 -8.88 18.71
N TRP A 226 0.57 -8.02 17.67
CA TRP A 226 1.46 -6.84 17.70
C TRP A 226 1.10 -5.81 18.77
N TYR A 227 -0.08 -5.22 18.73
CA TYR A 227 -0.39 -3.98 19.44
C TYR A 227 -0.50 -4.09 20.97
N ASN A 228 -0.67 -5.30 21.52
CA ASN A 228 -0.67 -5.48 22.97
C ASN A 228 0.72 -5.74 23.53
N TYR A 229 1.60 -6.35 22.74
CA TYR A 229 2.89 -6.86 23.23
C TYR A 229 4.10 -6.30 22.50
N PHE A 230 3.95 -5.81 21.25
CA PHE A 230 5.04 -5.59 20.32
C PHE A 230 5.91 -6.88 20.25
N GLN A 231 7.21 -6.76 20.31
CA GLN A 231 8.13 -7.93 20.29
C GLN A 231 8.14 -8.75 21.60
N ASN A 232 7.38 -8.35 22.63
CA ASN A 232 7.40 -9.05 23.93
C ASN A 232 6.36 -10.19 23.98
N ILE A 233 6.37 -11.05 22.98
CA ILE A 233 5.55 -12.26 22.89
C ILE A 233 6.37 -13.49 23.29
N ASP A 234 5.69 -14.50 23.82
CA ASP A 234 6.22 -15.83 24.07
C ASP A 234 5.12 -16.89 23.88
N GLU A 235 5.48 -18.15 23.89
CA GLU A 235 4.56 -19.26 23.71
C GLU A 235 3.36 -19.19 24.69
N LYS A 236 3.59 -18.79 25.94
CA LYS A 236 2.55 -18.72 26.98
C LYS A 236 1.53 -17.63 26.65
N ILE A 237 1.98 -16.46 26.22
CA ILE A 237 1.11 -15.35 25.79
C ILE A 237 0.28 -15.78 24.58
N ILE A 238 0.92 -16.33 23.57
CA ILE A 238 0.27 -16.76 22.32
C ILE A 238 -0.81 -17.82 22.60
N LEU A 239 -0.52 -18.81 23.42
CA LEU A 239 -1.49 -19.87 23.75
C LEU A 239 -2.64 -19.36 24.63
N ARG A 240 -2.39 -18.41 25.53
CA ARG A 240 -3.46 -17.75 26.31
C ARG A 240 -4.40 -16.97 25.39
N ASP A 241 -3.86 -16.18 24.45
CA ASP A 241 -4.66 -15.36 23.54
C ASP A 241 -5.41 -16.23 22.51
N LEU A 242 -4.82 -17.35 22.10
CA LEU A 242 -5.52 -18.36 21.30
C LEU A 242 -6.73 -18.94 22.06
N GLU A 243 -6.56 -19.26 23.34
CA GLU A 243 -7.68 -19.74 24.17
C GLU A 243 -8.77 -18.66 24.32
N GLY A 244 -8.36 -17.38 24.44
CA GLY A 244 -9.28 -16.24 24.46
C GLY A 244 -10.08 -16.11 23.17
N LEU A 245 -9.43 -16.27 22.00
CA LEU A 245 -10.08 -16.15 20.69
C LEU A 245 -11.17 -17.22 20.49
N LYS A 246 -11.06 -18.41 21.08
CA LYS A 246 -12.09 -19.46 20.99
C LYS A 246 -13.47 -19.00 21.45
N ARG A 247 -13.56 -17.95 22.28
CA ARG A 247 -14.85 -17.35 22.68
C ARG A 247 -15.59 -16.72 21.49
N ALA A 248 -14.88 -16.35 20.41
CA ALA A 248 -15.51 -15.85 19.18
C ALA A 248 -16.14 -16.97 18.32
N GLY A 249 -15.83 -18.24 18.59
CA GLY A 249 -16.35 -19.37 17.85
C GLY A 249 -16.12 -19.24 16.35
N ASP A 250 -17.13 -19.57 15.55
CA ASP A 250 -17.07 -19.52 14.07
C ASP A 250 -17.02 -18.10 13.50
N ALA A 251 -17.16 -17.06 14.33
CA ALA A 251 -16.98 -15.67 13.86
C ALA A 251 -15.52 -15.32 13.58
N ALA A 252 -14.57 -16.05 14.16
CA ALA A 252 -13.15 -15.92 13.87
C ALA A 252 -12.66 -17.08 12.99
N ASN A 253 -11.71 -16.80 12.10
CA ASN A 253 -11.16 -17.81 11.18
C ASN A 253 -9.64 -17.78 11.05
N ILE A 254 -8.95 -16.86 11.72
CA ILE A 254 -7.49 -16.70 11.61
C ILE A 254 -6.85 -16.23 12.91
N PHE A 255 -5.67 -16.75 13.21
CA PHE A 255 -4.81 -16.34 14.31
C PHE A 255 -3.40 -16.05 13.78
N GLN A 256 -2.97 -14.78 13.86
CA GLN A 256 -1.67 -14.32 13.36
C GLN A 256 -0.70 -14.06 14.52
N ILE A 257 0.53 -14.58 14.39
CA ILE A 257 1.68 -14.23 15.20
C ILE A 257 2.46 -13.15 14.46
N ASP A 258 2.62 -11.98 15.09
CA ASP A 258 3.36 -10.84 14.54
C ASP A 258 4.84 -10.86 14.98
N ASP A 259 5.62 -9.79 14.66
CA ASP A 259 7.03 -9.60 14.98
C ASP A 259 7.36 -9.93 16.46
N GLY A 260 8.46 -10.59 16.71
CA GLY A 260 8.99 -10.88 18.04
C GLY A 260 9.16 -12.37 18.37
N TYR A 261 8.89 -13.26 17.44
CA TYR A 261 9.14 -14.70 17.60
C TYR A 261 10.58 -15.09 17.20
N GLU A 262 11.20 -14.30 16.36
CA GLU A 262 12.56 -14.49 15.83
C GLU A 262 13.62 -13.83 16.72
N THR A 263 14.87 -14.27 16.56
CA THR A 263 16.02 -13.70 17.27
C THR A 263 16.38 -12.33 16.71
N TYR A 264 16.43 -12.22 15.38
CA TYR A 264 16.69 -10.98 14.63
C TYR A 264 15.95 -11.01 13.31
N VAL A 265 15.38 -9.86 12.92
CA VAL A 265 14.82 -9.67 11.58
C VAL A 265 15.95 -9.74 10.54
N GLY A 266 15.81 -10.64 9.59
CA GLY A 266 16.83 -10.98 8.60
C GLY A 266 17.45 -12.36 8.81
N ASP A 267 17.72 -12.78 10.04
CA ASP A 267 18.20 -14.13 10.34
C ASP A 267 17.05 -15.15 10.37
N TRP A 268 15.88 -14.72 10.87
CA TRP A 268 14.65 -15.52 10.94
C TRP A 268 14.76 -16.80 11.78
N ASP A 269 15.75 -16.88 12.65
CA ASP A 269 15.87 -17.98 13.58
C ASP A 269 14.90 -17.83 14.74
N LEU A 270 14.18 -18.90 15.05
CA LEU A 270 13.24 -18.93 16.16
C LEU A 270 13.96 -18.66 17.49
N ASP A 271 13.46 -17.72 18.29
CA ASP A 271 13.91 -17.56 19.68
C ASP A 271 13.37 -18.71 20.54
N THR A 272 14.19 -19.75 20.71
CA THR A 272 13.84 -20.95 21.46
C THR A 272 13.67 -20.72 22.98
N LYS A 273 14.09 -19.54 23.49
CA LYS A 273 13.79 -19.17 24.89
C LYS A 273 12.35 -18.70 25.03
N LYS A 274 11.82 -18.00 24.03
CA LYS A 274 10.43 -17.56 23.96
C LYS A 274 9.51 -18.68 23.54
N PHE A 275 9.94 -19.54 22.60
CA PHE A 275 9.16 -20.60 21.97
C PHE A 275 9.85 -21.96 22.10
N PRO A 276 9.94 -22.52 23.33
CA PRO A 276 10.72 -23.74 23.61
C PRO A 276 10.19 -24.99 22.93
N ASN A 277 8.89 -25.05 22.59
CA ASN A 277 8.28 -26.21 21.93
C ASN A 277 8.23 -26.07 20.39
N GLY A 278 8.79 -24.99 19.82
CA GLY A 278 8.82 -24.73 18.39
C GLY A 278 7.50 -24.22 17.80
N MET A 279 7.56 -23.65 16.59
CA MET A 279 6.40 -23.05 15.94
C MET A 279 5.39 -24.08 15.45
N ALA A 280 5.80 -25.24 14.95
CA ALA A 280 4.90 -26.28 14.49
C ALA A 280 3.89 -26.69 15.58
N SER A 281 4.35 -26.85 16.84
CA SER A 281 3.47 -27.17 17.98
C SER A 281 2.41 -26.09 18.24
N ILE A 282 2.71 -24.83 17.97
CA ILE A 282 1.75 -23.72 18.11
C ILE A 282 0.76 -23.74 16.97
N VAL A 283 1.23 -23.93 15.74
CA VAL A 283 0.40 -24.03 14.54
C VAL A 283 -0.59 -25.18 14.65
N ASP A 284 -0.15 -26.35 15.13
CA ASP A 284 -1.04 -27.49 15.39
C ASP A 284 -2.19 -27.13 16.35
N LYS A 285 -1.92 -26.34 17.39
CA LYS A 285 -2.94 -25.88 18.34
C LYS A 285 -3.88 -24.85 17.74
N ILE A 286 -3.37 -23.95 16.84
CA ILE A 286 -4.19 -23.00 16.09
C ILE A 286 -5.15 -23.77 15.17
N HIS A 287 -4.64 -24.74 14.42
CA HIS A 287 -5.45 -25.60 13.55
C HIS A 287 -6.46 -26.44 14.33
N ALA A 288 -6.07 -27.00 15.48
CA ALA A 288 -6.97 -27.73 16.35
C ALA A 288 -8.11 -26.86 16.92
N ALA A 289 -7.91 -25.55 17.01
CA ALA A 289 -8.94 -24.57 17.36
C ALA A 289 -9.83 -24.16 16.18
N GLY A 290 -9.57 -24.67 14.96
CA GLY A 290 -10.34 -24.37 13.75
C GLY A 290 -9.89 -23.12 12.97
N TYR A 291 -8.76 -22.53 13.33
CA TYR A 291 -8.27 -21.29 12.72
C TYR A 291 -7.13 -21.53 11.73
N LYS A 292 -7.01 -20.66 10.72
CA LYS A 292 -5.79 -20.54 9.91
C LYS A 292 -4.67 -19.92 10.74
N ALA A 293 -3.45 -20.39 10.54
CA ALA A 293 -2.27 -19.84 11.19
C ALA A 293 -1.58 -18.80 10.29
N GLY A 294 -1.36 -17.60 10.81
CA GLY A 294 -0.64 -16.52 10.13
C GLY A 294 0.67 -16.19 10.82
N LEU A 295 1.70 -15.82 10.04
CA LEU A 295 3.01 -15.38 10.54
C LEU A 295 3.43 -14.07 9.88
N TRP A 296 4.01 -13.15 10.67
CA TRP A 296 4.63 -11.93 10.18
C TRP A 296 6.06 -12.16 9.69
N LEU A 297 6.44 -11.50 8.60
CA LEU A 297 7.79 -11.48 8.04
C LEU A 297 8.10 -10.11 7.41
N ALA A 298 9.39 -9.71 7.43
CA ALA A 298 9.91 -8.61 6.62
C ALA A 298 11.01 -9.14 5.67
N PRO A 299 10.64 -9.81 4.56
CA PRO A 299 11.53 -10.67 3.79
C PRO A 299 12.70 -9.93 3.14
N PHE A 300 12.59 -8.62 2.95
CA PHE A 300 13.63 -7.79 2.32
C PHE A 300 14.39 -6.94 3.32
N ALA A 301 14.18 -7.11 4.62
CA ALA A 301 14.83 -6.35 5.68
C ALA A 301 15.83 -7.21 6.44
N ALA A 302 16.98 -6.60 6.79
CA ALA A 302 17.95 -7.17 7.72
C ALA A 302 18.35 -6.10 8.74
N GLU A 303 17.95 -6.28 10.01
CA GLU A 303 18.29 -5.33 11.06
C GLU A 303 19.82 -5.27 11.29
N PHE A 304 20.32 -4.12 11.74
CA PHE A 304 21.76 -3.89 11.88
C PHE A 304 22.52 -4.92 12.72
N LYS A 305 21.82 -5.59 13.63
CA LYS A 305 22.39 -6.59 14.53
C LYS A 305 22.35 -8.01 13.98
N ALA A 306 21.55 -8.26 12.95
CA ALA A 306 21.42 -9.59 12.36
C ALA A 306 22.78 -10.16 11.94
N ASN A 307 22.94 -11.47 12.07
CA ASN A 307 24.17 -12.15 11.69
C ASN A 307 24.43 -12.06 10.19
N ILE A 308 23.38 -12.19 9.39
CA ILE A 308 23.40 -12.06 7.93
C ILE A 308 24.04 -10.73 7.46
N VAL A 309 23.89 -9.63 8.21
CA VAL A 309 24.52 -8.34 7.89
C VAL A 309 26.03 -8.38 8.02
N LYS A 310 26.55 -9.21 8.92
CA LYS A 310 28.00 -9.37 9.19
C LYS A 310 28.62 -10.44 8.31
N GLU A 311 27.89 -11.54 8.11
CA GLU A 311 28.35 -12.72 7.37
C GLU A 311 28.27 -12.52 5.86
N HIS A 312 27.23 -11.78 5.40
CA HIS A 312 26.92 -11.53 3.99
C HIS A 312 26.70 -10.04 3.69
N PRO A 313 27.68 -9.15 3.95
CA PRO A 313 27.54 -7.73 3.65
C PRO A 313 27.37 -7.42 2.14
N GLU A 314 27.74 -8.35 1.26
CA GLU A 314 27.53 -8.29 -0.19
C GLU A 314 26.07 -8.48 -0.60
N TRP A 315 25.23 -9.11 0.23
CA TRP A 315 23.79 -9.32 -0.03
C TRP A 315 22.95 -8.05 0.14
N LEU A 316 23.57 -6.99 0.70
CA LEU A 316 22.86 -5.76 1.01
C LEU A 316 22.89 -4.78 -0.17
N ILE A 317 21.76 -4.15 -0.45
CA ILE A 317 21.66 -3.06 -1.44
C ILE A 317 22.67 -1.97 -1.07
N LYS A 318 23.42 -1.47 -2.06
CA LYS A 318 24.38 -0.37 -1.91
C LYS A 318 23.77 0.95 -2.40
N ASN A 319 24.14 2.03 -1.74
CA ASN A 319 23.85 3.38 -2.22
C ASN A 319 24.90 3.83 -3.26
N GLU A 320 24.71 5.00 -3.86
CA GLU A 320 25.60 5.59 -4.86
C GLU A 320 27.09 5.69 -4.42
N LYS A 321 27.35 5.67 -3.11
CA LYS A 321 28.70 5.71 -2.53
C LYS A 321 29.27 4.33 -2.21
N GLY A 322 28.61 3.25 -2.65
CA GLY A 322 29.01 1.87 -2.38
C GLY A 322 28.82 1.41 -0.92
N LYS A 323 28.14 2.20 -0.07
CA LYS A 323 27.82 1.83 1.32
C LYS A 323 26.46 1.15 1.38
N ASN A 324 26.24 0.32 2.41
CA ASN A 324 24.94 -0.30 2.66
C ASN A 324 23.85 0.77 2.72
N GLN A 325 22.76 0.52 2.00
CA GLN A 325 21.63 1.43 1.93
C GLN A 325 20.83 1.36 3.24
N PHE A 326 20.77 2.47 3.98
CA PHE A 326 19.86 2.62 5.11
C PHE A 326 18.41 2.57 4.61
N SER A 327 17.58 1.67 5.18
CA SER A 327 16.26 1.36 4.64
C SER A 327 15.11 1.63 5.62
N GLY A 328 15.39 1.93 6.89
CA GLY A 328 14.37 2.30 7.88
C GLY A 328 14.88 2.30 9.30
N ILE A 329 14.04 2.79 10.23
CA ILE A 329 14.39 2.95 11.67
C ILE A 329 13.87 1.82 12.57
N ALA A 330 13.02 0.93 12.06
CA ALA A 330 12.57 -0.23 12.81
C ALA A 330 13.80 -1.02 13.34
N TRP A 331 13.68 -1.66 14.49
CA TRP A 331 14.74 -2.46 15.15
C TRP A 331 16.07 -1.70 15.36
N ASN A 332 16.00 -0.38 15.59
CA ASN A 332 17.14 0.55 15.64
C ASN A 332 17.88 0.73 14.31
N GLY A 333 17.26 0.36 13.22
CA GLY A 333 17.73 0.50 11.85
C GLY A 333 17.96 -0.83 11.14
N PHE A 334 17.70 -0.82 9.84
CA PHE A 334 17.88 -1.98 8.97
C PHE A 334 18.40 -1.60 7.59
N TYR A 335 18.96 -2.59 6.91
CA TYR A 335 19.36 -2.55 5.51
C TYR A 335 18.40 -3.40 4.67
N ALA A 336 18.35 -3.13 3.36
CA ALA A 336 17.60 -3.94 2.43
C ALA A 336 18.46 -5.04 1.79
N LEU A 337 17.89 -6.23 1.64
CA LEU A 337 18.46 -7.35 0.91
C LEU A 337 18.30 -7.17 -0.59
N ASP A 338 19.33 -7.49 -1.37
CA ASP A 338 19.34 -7.34 -2.82
C ASP A 338 18.90 -8.62 -3.54
N ILE A 339 17.60 -8.73 -3.81
CA ILE A 339 17.01 -9.89 -4.51
C ILE A 339 17.42 -10.00 -5.99
N GLU A 340 18.22 -9.09 -6.53
CA GLU A 340 18.85 -9.28 -7.84
C GLU A 340 19.97 -10.37 -7.77
N GLN A 341 20.41 -10.72 -6.56
CA GLN A 341 21.38 -11.80 -6.31
C GLN A 341 20.65 -13.12 -6.08
N GLN A 342 21.07 -14.17 -6.78
CA GLN A 342 20.43 -15.48 -6.67
C GLN A 342 20.58 -16.08 -5.27
N GLU A 343 21.71 -15.90 -4.62
CA GLU A 343 21.98 -16.39 -3.26
C GLU A 343 21.00 -15.80 -2.24
N VAL A 344 20.63 -14.53 -2.40
CA VAL A 344 19.62 -13.86 -1.56
C VAL A 344 18.24 -14.45 -1.80
N ARG A 345 17.87 -14.72 -3.06
CA ARG A 345 16.62 -15.40 -3.41
C ARG A 345 16.55 -16.79 -2.80
N ASP A 346 17.64 -17.56 -2.92
CA ASP A 346 17.72 -18.92 -2.39
C ASP A 346 17.59 -18.94 -0.87
N TYR A 347 18.21 -17.98 -0.19
CA TYR A 347 18.08 -17.79 1.26
C TYR A 347 16.64 -17.48 1.67
N ILE A 348 16.01 -16.50 1.04
CA ILE A 348 14.62 -16.13 1.33
C ILE A 348 13.69 -17.32 1.05
N LYS A 349 13.85 -18.00 -0.07
CA LYS A 349 13.04 -19.16 -0.42
C LYS A 349 13.14 -20.27 0.61
N ALA A 350 14.34 -20.61 1.05
CA ALA A 350 14.56 -21.65 2.06
C ALA A 350 13.83 -21.32 3.39
N TYR A 351 13.78 -20.03 3.74
CA TYR A 351 13.05 -19.60 4.91
C TYR A 351 11.52 -19.73 4.72
N PHE A 352 10.98 -19.37 3.56
CA PHE A 352 9.56 -19.57 3.26
C PHE A 352 9.18 -21.06 3.24
N ASP A 353 10.04 -21.93 2.69
CA ASP A 353 9.84 -23.38 2.74
C ASP A 353 9.75 -23.88 4.21
N LYS A 354 10.63 -23.39 5.11
CA LYS A 354 10.56 -23.68 6.55
C LYS A 354 9.23 -23.22 7.17
N VAL A 355 8.75 -22.01 6.85
CA VAL A 355 7.49 -21.46 7.38
C VAL A 355 6.29 -22.29 6.95
N PHE A 356 6.24 -22.71 5.69
CA PHE A 356 5.09 -23.41 5.15
C PHE A 356 5.16 -24.93 5.33
N ASP A 357 6.32 -25.52 5.11
CA ASP A 357 6.48 -26.97 5.08
C ASP A 357 6.84 -27.55 6.46
N ASP A 358 7.73 -26.86 7.22
CA ASP A 358 8.14 -27.35 8.53
C ASP A 358 7.21 -26.88 9.65
N TRP A 359 6.75 -25.59 9.59
CA TRP A 359 5.90 -25.01 10.64
C TRP A 359 4.41 -25.10 10.33
N GLY A 360 4.02 -25.18 9.05
CA GLY A 360 2.65 -25.42 8.62
C GLY A 360 1.76 -24.18 8.54
N PHE A 361 2.29 -22.97 8.46
CA PHE A 361 1.49 -21.74 8.35
C PHE A 361 0.67 -21.69 7.05
N ASP A 362 -0.49 -21.03 7.10
CA ASP A 362 -1.43 -20.85 5.99
C ASP A 362 -1.33 -19.47 5.34
N MET A 363 -0.88 -18.49 6.11
CA MET A 363 -0.79 -17.08 5.71
C MET A 363 0.53 -16.47 6.17
N VAL A 364 1.05 -15.54 5.38
CA VAL A 364 2.13 -14.65 5.79
C VAL A 364 1.72 -13.19 5.64
N LYS A 365 1.97 -12.38 6.68
CA LYS A 365 1.96 -10.91 6.60
C LYS A 365 3.37 -10.48 6.22
N LEU A 366 3.52 -9.91 5.01
CA LEU A 366 4.80 -9.48 4.47
C LEU A 366 4.94 -7.97 4.58
N ASP A 367 5.85 -7.52 5.41
CA ASP A 367 5.99 -6.12 5.79
C ASP A 367 7.28 -5.48 5.26
N PHE A 368 7.34 -4.14 5.27
CA PHE A 368 8.47 -3.34 4.78
C PHE A 368 8.88 -3.66 3.34
N LEU A 369 7.91 -4.05 2.49
CA LEU A 369 8.17 -4.52 1.13
C LEU A 369 8.79 -3.46 0.21
N TYR A 370 8.58 -2.16 0.49
CA TYR A 370 9.20 -1.06 -0.24
C TYR A 370 10.74 -1.14 -0.25
N ALA A 371 11.35 -1.87 0.69
CA ALA A 371 12.80 -2.02 0.77
C ALA A 371 13.41 -2.63 -0.49
N ALA A 372 12.69 -3.51 -1.20
CA ALA A 372 13.16 -4.14 -2.44
C ALA A 372 13.45 -3.14 -3.56
N CYS A 373 12.73 -2.02 -3.59
CA CYS A 373 12.82 -1.02 -4.66
C CYS A 373 13.33 0.36 -4.19
N ILE A 374 14.05 0.39 -3.06
CA ILE A 374 14.48 1.64 -2.41
C ILE A 374 15.33 2.54 -3.31
N ASN A 375 16.11 1.95 -4.19
CA ASN A 375 16.91 2.64 -5.20
C ASN A 375 16.76 1.94 -6.56
N PRO A 376 16.69 2.70 -7.68
CA PRO A 376 16.87 2.14 -9.02
C PRO A 376 18.28 1.56 -9.13
N ARG A 377 18.44 0.44 -9.81
CA ARG A 377 19.74 -0.24 -9.97
C ARG A 377 19.74 -1.21 -11.14
N ASN A 378 20.92 -1.58 -11.61
CA ASN A 378 21.12 -2.56 -12.69
C ASN A 378 20.33 -2.23 -13.98
N GLY A 379 20.14 -0.93 -14.28
CA GLY A 379 19.38 -0.47 -15.44
C GLY A 379 17.85 -0.58 -15.28
N LYS A 380 17.36 -0.91 -14.08
CA LYS A 380 15.93 -1.07 -13.77
C LYS A 380 15.41 0.09 -12.94
N THR A 381 14.16 0.45 -13.19
CA THR A 381 13.39 1.42 -12.40
C THR A 381 12.92 0.80 -11.08
N ARG A 382 12.46 1.65 -10.14
CA ARG A 382 11.84 1.19 -8.88
C ARG A 382 10.63 0.29 -9.13
N GLY A 383 9.77 0.67 -10.09
CA GLY A 383 8.58 -0.11 -10.43
C GLY A 383 8.91 -1.50 -10.96
N GLN A 384 9.94 -1.61 -11.83
CA GLN A 384 10.41 -2.93 -12.31
C GLN A 384 10.90 -3.80 -11.16
N LEU A 385 11.78 -3.25 -10.30
CA LEU A 385 12.34 -3.97 -9.15
C LEU A 385 11.24 -4.42 -8.17
N MET A 386 10.21 -3.58 -7.94
CA MET A 386 9.11 -3.93 -7.05
C MET A 386 8.22 -5.02 -7.65
N CYS A 387 7.89 -4.94 -8.94
CA CYS A 387 7.10 -5.98 -9.59
C CYS A 387 7.82 -7.34 -9.60
N GLU A 388 9.13 -7.35 -9.87
CA GLU A 388 9.94 -8.57 -9.79
C GLU A 388 10.02 -9.13 -8.35
N ALA A 389 10.11 -8.24 -7.35
CA ALA A 389 10.07 -8.63 -5.96
C ALA A 389 8.74 -9.28 -5.57
N MET A 390 7.63 -8.71 -6.03
CA MET A 390 6.30 -9.26 -5.75
C MET A 390 6.06 -10.59 -6.45
N ASP A 391 6.51 -10.74 -7.71
CA ASP A 391 6.47 -12.03 -8.42
C ASP A 391 7.27 -13.10 -7.67
N PHE A 392 8.46 -12.77 -7.21
CA PHE A 392 9.31 -13.67 -6.42
C PHE A 392 8.65 -14.09 -5.11
N LEU A 393 8.02 -13.16 -4.38
CA LEU A 393 7.30 -13.50 -3.16
C LEU A 393 6.11 -14.42 -3.41
N ARG A 394 5.36 -14.19 -4.49
CA ARG A 394 4.25 -15.11 -4.86
C ARG A 394 4.78 -16.50 -5.21
N GLU A 395 5.93 -16.59 -5.89
CA GLU A 395 6.59 -17.87 -6.15
C GLU A 395 6.96 -18.59 -4.83
N CYS A 396 7.57 -17.87 -3.87
CA CYS A 396 7.90 -18.43 -2.55
C CYS A 396 6.65 -18.86 -1.77
N CYS A 397 5.58 -18.07 -1.83
CA CYS A 397 4.34 -18.34 -1.09
C CYS A 397 3.43 -19.37 -1.78
N ARG A 398 3.67 -19.73 -3.03
CA ARG A 398 2.86 -20.71 -3.79
C ARG A 398 1.37 -20.33 -3.76
N ASP A 399 0.50 -21.17 -3.19
CA ASP A 399 -0.94 -20.98 -3.02
C ASP A 399 -1.33 -20.39 -1.63
N LYS A 400 -0.35 -20.12 -0.78
CA LYS A 400 -0.58 -19.58 0.56
C LYS A 400 -1.03 -18.11 0.51
N ILE A 401 -1.71 -17.68 1.55
CA ILE A 401 -2.28 -16.34 1.64
C ILE A 401 -1.17 -15.32 1.91
N ILE A 402 -1.15 -14.24 1.13
CA ILE A 402 -0.26 -13.09 1.33
C ILE A 402 -1.07 -11.89 1.80
N LEU A 403 -0.77 -11.39 2.99
CA LEU A 403 -1.17 -10.08 3.47
C LEU A 403 0.00 -9.11 3.28
N GLY A 404 -0.08 -8.23 2.28
CA GLY A 404 0.96 -7.23 1.98
C GLY A 404 0.91 -6.06 2.96
N CYS A 405 2.09 -5.53 3.33
CA CYS A 405 2.22 -4.35 4.19
C CYS A 405 3.48 -3.56 3.80
N GLY A 406 3.43 -2.22 3.89
CA GLY A 406 4.56 -1.38 3.45
C GLY A 406 4.92 -1.58 1.98
N VAL A 407 3.94 -1.78 1.11
CA VAL A 407 4.11 -2.13 -0.30
C VAL A 407 3.54 -1.04 -1.22
N PRO A 408 4.27 -0.61 -2.27
CA PRO A 408 3.69 0.13 -3.38
C PRO A 408 2.52 -0.63 -3.98
N LEU A 409 1.32 0.00 -4.03
CA LEU A 409 0.08 -0.74 -4.26
C LEU A 409 -0.05 -1.33 -5.66
N GLY A 410 0.32 -0.58 -6.72
CA GLY A 410 0.20 -1.08 -8.09
C GLY A 410 0.92 -2.41 -8.35
N PRO A 411 2.19 -2.57 -7.97
CA PRO A 411 2.91 -3.84 -8.06
C PRO A 411 2.32 -5.00 -7.25
N SER A 412 1.49 -4.70 -6.24
CA SER A 412 0.83 -5.73 -5.42
C SER A 412 -0.45 -6.29 -6.04
N PHE A 413 -1.05 -5.58 -7.02
CA PHE A 413 -2.30 -5.98 -7.67
C PHE A 413 -2.16 -7.32 -8.37
N GLY A 414 -3.07 -8.26 -8.05
CA GLY A 414 -3.04 -9.62 -8.57
C GLY A 414 -1.86 -10.46 -8.06
N ILE A 415 -1.21 -10.06 -6.97
CA ILE A 415 -0.15 -10.83 -6.30
C ILE A 415 -0.54 -11.13 -4.86
N VAL A 416 -0.98 -10.11 -4.09
CA VAL A 416 -1.42 -10.30 -2.71
C VAL A 416 -2.90 -10.65 -2.64
N ASP A 417 -3.30 -11.41 -1.63
CA ASP A 417 -4.70 -11.78 -1.35
C ASP A 417 -5.35 -10.70 -0.50
N ALA A 418 -4.60 -10.12 0.42
CA ALA A 418 -5.00 -9.01 1.27
C ALA A 418 -3.88 -7.98 1.38
N CYS A 419 -4.19 -6.73 1.71
CA CYS A 419 -3.19 -5.68 1.90
C CYS A 419 -3.59 -4.71 3.00
N ARG A 420 -2.64 -4.39 3.88
CA ARG A 420 -2.71 -3.24 4.75
C ARG A 420 -2.85 -1.98 3.88
N ILE A 421 -3.81 -1.14 4.16
CA ILE A 421 -4.13 0.05 3.36
C ILE A 421 -3.83 1.37 4.06
N SER A 422 -3.24 1.33 5.25
CA SER A 422 -2.81 2.50 6.02
C SER A 422 -1.52 2.22 6.78
N CYS A 423 -0.92 3.26 7.38
CA CYS A 423 0.02 3.12 8.48
C CYS A 423 -0.63 2.45 9.69
N ASP A 424 0.20 2.04 10.65
CA ASP A 424 -0.27 1.53 11.93
C ASP A 424 -1.23 2.50 12.61
N VAL A 425 -2.27 1.94 13.22
CA VAL A 425 -3.13 2.67 14.13
C VAL A 425 -2.36 2.97 15.42
N GLU A 426 -2.42 4.21 15.91
CA GLU A 426 -1.77 4.57 17.17
C GLU A 426 -2.58 4.02 18.36
N LEU A 427 -1.92 3.68 19.47
CA LEU A 427 -2.56 3.27 20.73
C LEU A 427 -3.25 4.44 21.48
N SER A 428 -3.34 5.59 20.85
CA SER A 428 -4.05 6.77 21.35
C SER A 428 -4.82 7.41 20.21
N PHE A 429 -6.09 7.75 20.44
CA PHE A 429 -6.89 8.47 19.46
C PHE A 429 -6.32 9.86 19.16
N LYS A 430 -5.70 10.48 20.16
CA LYS A 430 -5.06 11.78 20.02
C LYS A 430 -3.74 11.64 19.27
N GLU A 431 -3.64 12.30 18.12
CA GLU A 431 -2.40 12.34 17.34
C GLU A 431 -1.25 12.97 18.13
N ARG A 432 -0.07 12.36 18.02
CA ARG A 432 1.16 12.92 18.58
C ARG A 432 1.56 14.18 17.82
N TYR A 433 2.09 15.18 18.51
CA TYR A 433 2.44 16.47 17.89
C TYR A 433 3.40 16.33 16.71
N TYR A 434 4.40 15.48 16.81
CA TYR A 434 5.42 15.31 15.76
C TYR A 434 4.85 14.68 14.48
N THR A 435 3.81 13.84 14.55
CA THR A 435 3.22 13.20 13.36
C THR A 435 2.59 14.24 12.42
N LYS A 436 2.11 15.36 12.97
CA LYS A 436 1.49 16.43 12.19
C LYS A 436 2.47 17.22 11.30
N VAL A 437 3.77 17.06 11.52
CA VAL A 437 4.81 17.90 10.91
C VAL A 437 5.93 17.11 10.22
N THR A 438 5.73 15.80 9.97
CA THR A 438 6.79 14.97 9.38
C THR A 438 6.59 14.65 7.91
N ASN A 439 5.71 13.72 7.58
CA ASN A 439 5.59 13.10 6.26
C ASN A 439 4.12 12.73 5.95
N GLN A 440 3.90 11.85 4.97
CA GLN A 440 2.58 11.33 4.56
C GLN A 440 2.28 9.94 5.17
N GLU A 441 3.28 9.26 5.71
CA GLU A 441 3.18 7.96 6.39
C GLU A 441 2.96 8.19 7.90
N ILE A 442 1.72 8.50 8.28
CA ILE A 442 1.37 8.98 9.62
C ILE A 442 0.73 7.85 10.43
N ILE A 443 1.40 7.40 11.48
CA ILE A 443 0.84 6.47 12.47
C ILE A 443 -0.21 7.21 13.29
N SER A 444 -1.49 6.94 13.05
CA SER A 444 -2.61 7.51 13.81
C SER A 444 -3.94 6.84 13.48
N ALA A 445 -4.89 6.83 14.43
CA ALA A 445 -6.26 6.39 14.20
C ALA A 445 -6.96 7.22 13.11
N LYS A 446 -6.69 8.53 13.04
CA LYS A 446 -7.18 9.41 11.96
C LYS A 446 -6.76 8.88 10.59
N MET A 447 -5.48 8.53 10.42
CA MET A 447 -4.96 8.06 9.14
C MET A 447 -5.49 6.68 8.78
N ALA A 448 -5.59 5.76 9.76
CA ALA A 448 -6.19 4.44 9.56
C ALA A 448 -7.62 4.57 9.03
N MET A 449 -8.49 5.34 9.69
CA MET A 449 -9.86 5.59 9.25
C MET A 449 -9.91 6.30 7.89
N ASN A 450 -9.06 7.32 7.66
CA ASN A 450 -9.00 8.04 6.39
C ASN A 450 -8.71 7.10 5.22
N ASN A 451 -7.63 6.30 5.33
CA ASN A 451 -7.24 5.41 4.24
C ASN A 451 -8.24 4.27 4.03
N SER A 452 -8.86 3.74 5.09
CA SER A 452 -9.94 2.76 4.99
C SER A 452 -11.09 3.28 4.11
N ILE A 453 -11.48 4.53 4.32
CA ILE A 453 -12.55 5.18 3.58
C ILE A 453 -12.13 5.49 2.13
N PHE A 454 -10.96 6.11 1.95
CA PHE A 454 -10.54 6.60 0.63
C PHE A 454 -9.87 5.53 -0.25
N ARG A 455 -9.57 4.35 0.28
CA ARG A 455 -9.13 3.16 -0.46
C ARG A 455 -10.18 2.04 -0.50
N ARG A 456 -11.45 2.35 -0.14
CA ARG A 456 -12.54 1.36 -0.10
C ARG A 456 -12.77 0.63 -1.41
N HIS A 457 -12.47 1.28 -2.55
CA HIS A 457 -12.65 0.70 -3.87
C HIS A 457 -11.73 -0.48 -4.18
N LEU A 458 -10.67 -0.69 -3.39
CA LEU A 458 -9.79 -1.86 -3.52
C LEU A 458 -10.44 -3.10 -2.92
N ASN A 459 -11.21 -2.92 -1.83
CA ASN A 459 -11.81 -4.01 -1.07
C ASN A 459 -12.81 -4.81 -1.93
N GLY A 460 -12.61 -6.12 -2.02
CA GLY A 460 -13.47 -7.01 -2.79
C GLY A 460 -13.28 -6.96 -4.32
N ARG A 461 -12.49 -6.00 -4.86
CA ARG A 461 -12.21 -5.91 -6.30
C ARG A 461 -10.85 -6.47 -6.69
N ILE A 462 -9.82 -6.14 -5.94
CA ILE A 462 -8.46 -6.54 -6.29
C ILE A 462 -7.76 -7.25 -5.11
N MET A 463 -8.16 -6.97 -3.89
CA MET A 463 -7.64 -7.56 -2.65
C MET A 463 -8.64 -7.39 -1.52
N ALA A 464 -8.44 -8.10 -0.40
CA ALA A 464 -9.08 -7.80 0.87
C ALA A 464 -8.35 -6.66 1.55
N ASN A 465 -9.07 -5.58 1.92
CA ASN A 465 -8.47 -4.46 2.65
C ASN A 465 -8.21 -4.83 4.10
N ASP A 466 -6.99 -4.58 4.58
CA ASP A 466 -6.64 -4.58 5.99
C ASP A 466 -6.58 -3.13 6.51
N PRO A 467 -7.60 -2.66 7.23
CA PRO A 467 -7.63 -1.32 7.81
C PRO A 467 -6.74 -1.17 9.05
N ASP A 468 -6.02 -2.22 9.45
CA ASP A 468 -5.37 -2.42 10.74
C ASP A 468 -6.35 -2.86 11.85
N VAL A 469 -5.84 -3.02 13.07
CA VAL A 469 -6.64 -3.49 14.20
C VAL A 469 -7.60 -2.42 14.73
N PHE A 470 -8.64 -2.86 15.38
CA PHE A 470 -9.41 -2.05 16.34
C PHE A 470 -9.18 -2.57 17.76
N PHE A 471 -9.49 -1.76 18.75
CA PHE A 471 -9.23 -2.06 20.16
C PHE A 471 -10.53 -2.01 20.96
N LEU A 472 -10.74 -3.00 21.82
CA LEU A 472 -11.83 -2.98 22.81
C LEU A 472 -11.30 -2.99 24.25
N ARG A 473 -10.01 -3.37 24.45
CA ARG A 473 -9.36 -3.35 25.76
C ARG A 473 -9.16 -1.92 26.30
N ASP A 474 -9.10 -1.79 27.60
CA ASP A 474 -8.73 -0.55 28.31
C ASP A 474 -7.28 -0.64 28.82
N ASP A 475 -6.88 -1.79 29.29
CA ASP A 475 -5.60 -2.14 29.89
C ASP A 475 -4.81 -3.15 29.02
N GLY A 476 -3.87 -3.84 29.61
CA GLY A 476 -2.96 -4.78 28.96
C GLY A 476 -1.53 -4.30 29.03
N MET A 477 -0.60 -5.02 28.41
CA MET A 477 0.83 -4.67 28.42
C MET A 477 1.07 -3.30 27.73
N LYS A 478 0.29 -3.01 26.71
CA LYS A 478 0.24 -1.69 26.02
C LYS A 478 -1.19 -1.17 26.02
N PRO A 479 -1.58 -0.32 26.99
CA PRO A 479 -2.94 0.21 27.10
C PRO A 479 -3.35 1.02 25.86
N ALA A 480 -4.59 0.81 25.39
CA ALA A 480 -5.19 1.60 24.34
C ALA A 480 -5.97 2.80 24.93
N LYS A 481 -5.51 4.03 24.64
CA LYS A 481 -6.07 5.27 25.20
C LYS A 481 -7.19 5.81 24.31
N PHE A 482 -8.29 5.08 24.27
CA PHE A 482 -9.51 5.42 23.54
C PHE A 482 -10.70 5.42 24.48
N THR A 483 -11.64 6.34 24.29
CA THR A 483 -12.96 6.20 24.91
C THR A 483 -13.74 5.07 24.25
N MET A 484 -14.78 4.54 24.91
CA MET A 484 -15.61 3.49 24.31
C MET A 484 -16.26 3.94 23.00
N GLU A 485 -16.69 5.19 22.89
CA GLU A 485 -17.22 5.75 21.63
C GLU A 485 -16.18 5.78 20.49
N GLN A 486 -14.93 6.08 20.80
CA GLN A 486 -13.83 6.05 19.83
C GLN A 486 -13.50 4.62 19.40
N LYS A 487 -13.56 3.64 20.32
CA LYS A 487 -13.38 2.21 20.03
C LYS A 487 -14.48 1.71 19.11
N LYS A 488 -15.75 2.02 19.43
CA LYS A 488 -16.91 1.68 18.60
C LYS A 488 -16.82 2.30 17.21
N LEU A 489 -16.40 3.57 17.11
CA LEU A 489 -16.21 4.24 15.83
C LEU A 489 -15.14 3.56 14.98
N LEU A 490 -13.96 3.26 15.55
CA LEU A 490 -12.88 2.59 14.84
C LEU A 490 -13.30 1.20 14.36
N ALA A 491 -13.92 0.40 15.24
CA ALA A 491 -14.47 -0.91 14.90
C ALA A 491 -15.50 -0.84 13.78
N LYS A 492 -16.39 0.17 13.81
CA LYS A 492 -17.39 0.39 12.76
C LYS A 492 -16.76 0.74 11.42
N ILE A 493 -15.75 1.63 11.40
CA ILE A 493 -15.05 1.99 10.15
C ILE A 493 -14.31 0.77 9.59
N ASN A 494 -13.64 -0.02 10.44
CA ASN A 494 -12.98 -1.24 10.00
C ASN A 494 -13.99 -2.24 9.41
N HIS A 495 -15.12 -2.47 10.08
CA HIS A 495 -16.22 -3.33 9.62
C HIS A 495 -16.81 -2.88 8.27
N MET A 496 -16.98 -1.55 8.05
CA MET A 496 -17.57 -1.02 6.82
C MET A 496 -16.64 -1.07 5.60
N PHE A 497 -15.32 -1.01 5.80
CA PHE A 497 -14.36 -0.79 4.72
C PHE A 497 -13.26 -1.84 4.61
N GLY A 498 -13.16 -2.74 5.57
CA GLY A 498 -12.18 -3.82 5.61
C GLY A 498 -12.79 -5.20 5.42
N SER A 499 -11.98 -6.13 4.95
CA SER A 499 -12.27 -7.58 4.95
C SER A 499 -11.25 -8.35 5.79
N VAL A 500 -10.21 -7.68 6.30
CA VAL A 500 -9.31 -8.20 7.34
C VAL A 500 -9.62 -7.46 8.63
N LEU A 501 -10.23 -8.14 9.60
CA LEU A 501 -10.78 -7.57 10.82
C LEU A 501 -10.06 -8.18 12.03
N PHE A 502 -8.96 -7.54 12.44
CA PHE A 502 -8.14 -8.03 13.55
C PHE A 502 -8.31 -7.21 14.81
N VAL A 503 -8.19 -7.88 15.95
CA VAL A 503 -7.90 -7.27 17.24
C VAL A 503 -6.56 -7.80 17.75
N SER A 504 -5.93 -7.03 18.64
CA SER A 504 -4.69 -7.40 19.32
C SER A 504 -4.89 -7.35 20.84
N ASP A 505 -6.02 -7.89 21.29
CA ASP A 505 -6.48 -7.82 22.68
C ASP A 505 -6.51 -9.23 23.30
N ASP A 506 -6.33 -9.33 24.62
CA ASP A 506 -6.68 -10.54 25.35
C ASP A 506 -8.22 -10.67 25.38
N ILE A 507 -8.78 -11.37 24.39
CA ILE A 507 -10.22 -11.58 24.24
C ILE A 507 -10.78 -12.38 25.44
N GLY A 508 -9.94 -13.18 26.10
CA GLY A 508 -10.32 -13.90 27.32
C GLY A 508 -10.81 -13.00 28.44
N ALA A 509 -10.32 -11.75 28.48
CA ALA A 509 -10.67 -10.74 29.47
C ALA A 509 -11.89 -9.87 29.10
N TYR A 510 -12.53 -10.09 27.94
CA TYR A 510 -13.69 -9.29 27.52
C TYR A 510 -14.93 -9.60 28.37
N ASP A 511 -15.66 -8.53 28.73
CA ASP A 511 -17.04 -8.60 29.22
C ASP A 511 -18.02 -8.85 28.05
N ASP A 512 -19.30 -9.02 28.38
CA ASP A 512 -20.34 -9.33 27.38
C ASP A 512 -20.53 -8.19 26.36
N GLU A 513 -20.39 -6.91 26.77
CA GLU A 513 -20.51 -5.76 25.87
C GLU A 513 -19.39 -5.76 24.82
N LYS A 514 -18.13 -5.91 25.26
CA LYS A 514 -16.97 -5.98 24.35
C LYS A 514 -17.06 -7.19 23.43
N MET A 515 -17.51 -8.34 23.96
CA MET A 515 -17.69 -9.55 23.19
C MET A 515 -18.74 -9.37 22.10
N GLN A 516 -19.87 -8.71 22.39
CA GLN A 516 -20.91 -8.44 21.40
C GLN A 516 -20.40 -7.48 20.31
N ILE A 517 -19.66 -6.42 20.67
CA ILE A 517 -19.05 -5.50 19.70
C ILE A 517 -18.07 -6.25 18.77
N LEU A 518 -17.24 -7.14 19.33
CA LEU A 518 -16.32 -7.96 18.55
C LEU A 518 -17.06 -8.83 17.53
N LEU A 519 -18.06 -9.60 17.99
CA LEU A 519 -18.83 -10.50 17.14
C LEU A 519 -19.58 -9.77 16.03
N ASP A 520 -20.13 -8.58 16.32
CA ASP A 520 -20.80 -7.76 15.31
C ASP A 520 -19.80 -7.15 14.31
N SER A 521 -18.60 -6.81 14.77
CA SER A 521 -17.53 -6.26 13.90
C SER A 521 -16.91 -7.33 13.01
N TYR A 522 -16.92 -8.61 13.41
CA TYR A 522 -16.36 -9.71 12.63
C TYR A 522 -17.24 -10.20 11.49
N LYS A 523 -18.49 -9.77 11.43
CA LYS A 523 -19.39 -10.05 10.30
C LYS A 523 -18.94 -9.28 9.06
N GLU A 524 -19.31 -9.78 7.89
CA GLU A 524 -19.21 -8.96 6.67
C GLU A 524 -20.20 -7.80 6.72
N PHE A 525 -19.78 -6.65 6.18
CA PHE A 525 -20.69 -5.50 6.07
C PHE A 525 -21.69 -5.73 4.94
N ASP A 526 -22.96 -5.83 5.27
CA ASP A 526 -24.08 -6.10 4.36
C ASP A 526 -24.75 -4.83 3.80
N GLY A 527 -24.10 -3.68 3.96
CA GLY A 527 -24.58 -2.40 3.44
C GLY A 527 -23.83 -1.96 2.17
N LYS A 528 -24.37 -0.92 1.52
CA LYS A 528 -23.75 -0.28 0.36
C LYS A 528 -23.38 1.17 0.66
N VAL A 529 -22.11 1.52 0.58
CA VAL A 529 -21.64 2.91 0.72
C VAL A 529 -21.99 3.69 -0.55
N ILE A 530 -22.75 4.78 -0.38
CA ILE A 530 -23.18 5.66 -1.48
C ILE A 530 -22.18 6.79 -1.70
N SER A 531 -21.74 7.44 -0.62
CA SER A 531 -20.71 8.48 -0.68
C SER A 531 -19.92 8.54 0.61
N ALA A 532 -18.68 9.00 0.51
CA ALA A 532 -17.84 9.29 1.65
C ALA A 532 -16.90 10.44 1.29
N GLU A 533 -16.96 11.54 2.06
CA GLU A 533 -16.20 12.75 1.76
C GLU A 533 -15.86 13.57 3.01
N TYR A 534 -14.85 14.41 2.90
CA TYR A 534 -14.59 15.45 3.89
C TYR A 534 -15.59 16.59 3.71
N VAL A 535 -16.45 16.81 4.71
CA VAL A 535 -17.38 17.95 4.75
C VAL A 535 -16.75 19.18 5.42
N SER A 536 -15.68 18.99 6.19
CA SER A 536 -14.79 20.04 6.68
C SER A 536 -13.36 19.51 6.80
N HIS A 537 -12.41 20.31 7.31
CA HIS A 537 -11.01 19.91 7.45
C HIS A 537 -10.82 18.61 8.25
N ASP A 538 -11.62 18.37 9.28
CA ASP A 538 -11.49 17.24 10.21
C ASP A 538 -12.78 16.42 10.36
N GLU A 539 -13.80 16.67 9.54
CA GLU A 539 -15.05 15.91 9.58
C GLU A 539 -15.29 15.15 8.30
N ILE A 540 -15.58 13.87 8.43
CA ILE A 540 -15.99 12.98 7.34
C ILE A 540 -17.48 12.66 7.50
N GLU A 541 -18.18 12.65 6.36
CA GLU A 541 -19.55 12.17 6.25
C GLU A 541 -19.58 10.95 5.32
N ILE A 542 -20.22 9.88 5.79
CA ILE A 542 -20.42 8.64 5.05
C ILE A 542 -21.92 8.43 4.92
N VAL A 543 -22.41 8.32 3.69
CA VAL A 543 -23.79 7.95 3.39
C VAL A 543 -23.80 6.52 2.89
N TYR A 544 -24.62 5.67 3.50
CA TYR A 544 -24.73 4.27 3.12
C TYR A 544 -26.17 3.77 3.22
N GLU A 545 -26.49 2.70 2.51
CA GLU A 545 -27.76 1.98 2.59
C GLU A 545 -27.55 0.63 3.27
N LYS A 546 -28.40 0.31 4.23
CA LYS A 546 -28.47 -0.97 4.92
C LYS A 546 -29.93 -1.28 5.28
N ASP A 547 -30.36 -2.53 5.12
CA ASP A 547 -31.75 -2.97 5.38
C ASP A 547 -32.82 -2.11 4.69
N GLY A 548 -32.52 -1.65 3.46
CA GLY A 548 -33.40 -0.79 2.66
C GLY A 548 -33.55 0.64 3.21
N LYS A 549 -32.74 1.04 4.18
CA LYS A 549 -32.73 2.38 4.77
C LYS A 549 -31.42 3.10 4.47
N ARG A 550 -31.53 4.42 4.31
CA ARG A 550 -30.38 5.30 4.12
C ARG A 550 -29.93 5.83 5.47
N HIS A 551 -28.63 5.68 5.73
CA HIS A 551 -27.97 6.14 6.94
C HIS A 551 -26.90 7.18 6.60
N THR A 552 -26.67 8.09 7.55
CA THR A 552 -25.61 9.10 7.45
C THR A 552 -24.80 9.07 8.73
N LEU A 553 -23.54 8.58 8.63
CA LEU A 553 -22.56 8.64 9.70
C LEU A 553 -21.66 9.84 9.50
N LYS A 554 -21.67 10.76 10.46
CA LYS A 554 -20.77 11.91 10.48
C LYS A 554 -19.86 11.85 11.69
N PHE A 555 -18.56 12.06 11.53
CA PHE A 555 -17.61 12.02 12.63
C PHE A 555 -16.43 12.97 12.45
N ASN A 556 -15.89 13.42 13.59
CA ASN A 556 -14.69 14.23 13.66
C ASN A 556 -13.45 13.33 13.80
N THR A 557 -12.51 13.41 12.87
CA THR A 557 -11.33 12.55 12.80
C THR A 557 -10.30 12.80 13.90
N LEU A 558 -10.35 13.94 14.60
CA LEU A 558 -9.42 14.28 15.69
C LEU A 558 -9.96 13.91 17.06
N THR A 559 -11.27 13.96 17.25
CA THR A 559 -11.91 13.74 18.55
C THR A 559 -12.67 12.44 18.66
N GLY A 560 -13.07 11.86 17.51
CA GLY A 560 -13.96 10.70 17.47
C GLY A 560 -15.42 11.01 17.80
N ALA A 561 -15.77 12.29 18.02
CA ALA A 561 -17.15 12.68 18.18
C ALA A 561 -17.94 12.32 16.90
N ASN A 562 -19.03 11.59 17.06
CA ASN A 562 -19.78 11.07 15.91
C ASN A 562 -21.29 11.15 16.14
N SER A 563 -22.03 11.11 15.05
CA SER A 563 -23.49 11.02 15.03
C SER A 563 -23.93 10.19 13.85
N GLU A 564 -25.00 9.46 14.02
CA GLU A 564 -25.61 8.65 12.98
C GLU A 564 -27.11 8.90 12.91
N LYS A 565 -27.62 9.04 11.70
CA LYS A 565 -29.04 9.29 11.42
C LYS A 565 -29.56 8.33 10.38
#